data_7b08eee23d3d480dfb2889d9df911c14
#
_entry.id   7b08eee23d3d480dfb2889d9df911c14
#
_cell.length_a   1.000
_cell.length_b   1.000
_cell.length_c   1.000
_cell.angle_alpha   90.00
_cell.angle_beta   90.00
_cell.angle_gamma   90.00
#
_symmetry.space_group_name_H-M   'P 1'
#
loop_
_entity.id
_entity.type
_entity.pdbx_description
1 polymer ?
#
loop_
_entity_poly.entity_id
_entity_poly.type
_entity_poly.pdbx_seq_one_letter_code
_entity_poly.pdbx_strand_id
1 'polypeptide(L)'
;MLSSKPMRAAVEISMYPLAGDYRPLIQGFIDRLHLYPELRVETNALSTQIWGSLERIMAILGDEMARSAAGPQPVFVLKVLPGLGPPADAGAA
;
A
#
# COMPACT_ATOMS: atom_id res chain seq x y z
N MET A 1 21.84 17.36 0.09
CA MET A 1 21.29 17.28 0.33
C MET A 1 20.34 16.81 0.79
N LEU A 2 20.26 16.50 1.39
CA LEU A 2 19.28 15.73 1.76
C LEU A 2 18.58 16.14 2.95
N SER A 3 17.33 16.11 2.95
CA SER A 3 16.49 16.27 4.12
C SER A 3 16.79 15.16 5.09
N SER A 4 16.97 15.50 6.36
CA SER A 4 17.12 14.49 7.39
C SER A 4 15.79 13.84 7.77
N LYS A 5 14.68 14.41 7.34
CA LYS A 5 13.36 13.87 7.67
C LYS A 5 12.71 13.28 6.42
N PRO A 6 12.23 12.03 6.50
CA PRO A 6 11.52 11.47 5.37
C PRO A 6 10.20 12.21 5.14
N MET A 7 9.82 12.34 3.88
CA MET A 7 8.53 12.91 3.54
C MET A 7 7.44 11.89 3.88
N ARG A 8 6.41 12.33 4.58
CA ARG A 8 5.23 11.50 4.81
C ARG A 8 4.38 11.47 3.55
N ALA A 9 3.66 10.38 3.37
CA ALA A 9 2.78 10.27 2.21
C ALA A 9 1.62 9.33 2.53
N ALA A 10 0.56 9.50 1.76
CA ALA A 10 -0.53 8.55 1.69
C ALA A 10 -0.57 7.95 0.29
N VAL A 11 -0.87 6.67 0.21
CA VAL A 11 -1.02 5.98 -1.06
C VAL A 11 -2.32 5.19 -1.02
N GLU A 12 -3.11 5.31 -2.07
CA GLU A 12 -4.25 4.44 -2.27
C GLU A 12 -3.89 3.45 -3.36
N ILE A 13 -4.05 2.17 -3.09
CA ILE A 13 -3.69 1.14 -4.06
C ILE A 13 -4.84 0.18 -4.25
N SER A 14 -5.08 -0.20 -5.50
CA SER A 14 -6.03 -1.23 -5.88
C SER A 14 -5.31 -2.27 -6.73
N MET A 15 -5.63 -3.54 -6.51
CA MET A 15 -5.04 -4.65 -7.22
C MET A 15 -6.12 -5.37 -8.01
N TYR A 16 -5.84 -5.62 -9.28
CA TYR A 16 -6.75 -6.31 -10.19
C TYR A 16 -6.02 -7.49 -10.83
N PRO A 17 -6.00 -8.66 -10.16
CA PRO A 17 -5.37 -9.83 -10.76
C PRO A 17 -6.20 -10.31 -11.94
N LEU A 18 -5.53 -10.67 -13.04
CA LEU A 18 -6.21 -11.19 -14.21
C LEU A 18 -6.34 -12.71 -14.06
N ALA A 19 -7.20 -13.12 -13.14
CA ALA A 19 -7.41 -14.50 -12.78
C ALA A 19 -8.87 -14.72 -12.40
N GLY A 20 -9.35 -15.95 -12.59
CA GLY A 20 -10.71 -16.27 -12.24
C GLY A 20 -10.99 -16.18 -10.74
N ASP A 21 -10.09 -16.72 -9.94
CA ASP A 21 -10.20 -16.65 -8.48
C ASP A 21 -9.20 -15.62 -7.96
N TYR A 22 -9.61 -14.37 -7.94
CA TYR A 22 -8.73 -13.26 -7.62
C TYR A 22 -8.69 -12.91 -6.13
N ARG A 23 -9.67 -13.34 -5.35
CA ARG A 23 -9.79 -12.94 -3.94
C ARG A 23 -8.59 -13.34 -3.08
N PRO A 24 -8.11 -14.59 -3.14
CA PRO A 24 -6.95 -14.96 -2.33
C PRO A 24 -5.70 -14.17 -2.70
N LEU A 25 -5.56 -13.80 -3.97
CA LEU A 25 -4.41 -13.03 -4.43
C LEU A 25 -4.42 -11.62 -3.83
N ILE A 26 -5.58 -10.98 -3.82
CA ILE A 26 -5.74 -9.66 -3.22
C ILE A 26 -5.53 -9.73 -1.71
N GLN A 27 -6.15 -10.70 -1.06
CA GLN A 27 -6.05 -10.83 0.40
C GLN A 27 -4.61 -11.10 0.81
N GLY A 28 -3.91 -11.95 0.07
CA GLY A 28 -2.50 -12.24 0.36
C GLY A 28 -1.62 -10.99 0.25
N PHE A 29 -1.87 -10.16 -0.77
CA PHE A 29 -1.14 -8.91 -0.94
C PHE A 29 -1.39 -7.97 0.25
N ILE A 30 -2.65 -7.80 0.64
CA ILE A 30 -3.01 -6.96 1.77
C ILE A 30 -2.39 -7.49 3.06
N ASP A 31 -2.45 -8.80 3.29
CA ASP A 31 -1.88 -9.40 4.48
C ASP A 31 -0.38 -9.15 4.58
N ARG A 32 0.33 -9.23 3.46
CA ARG A 32 1.75 -8.94 3.45
C ARG A 32 2.05 -7.48 3.79
N LEU A 33 1.21 -6.55 3.32
CA LEU A 33 1.40 -5.15 3.66
C LEU A 33 1.28 -4.91 5.17
N HIS A 34 0.38 -5.63 5.82
CA HIS A 34 0.21 -5.50 7.27
C HIS A 34 1.40 -6.01 8.08
N LEU A 35 2.32 -6.74 7.46
CA LEU A 35 3.51 -7.23 8.15
C LEU A 35 4.60 -6.16 8.30
N TYR A 36 4.46 -5.02 7.63
CA TYR A 36 5.44 -3.94 7.69
C TYR A 36 5.05 -2.96 8.77
N PRO A 37 5.72 -2.98 9.94
CA PRO A 37 5.29 -2.14 11.07
C PRO A 37 5.46 -0.64 10.82
N GLU A 38 6.30 -0.25 9.87
CA GLU A 38 6.48 1.16 9.53
C GLU A 38 5.34 1.73 8.70
N LEU A 39 4.41 0.89 8.23
CA LEU A 39 3.26 1.33 7.46
C LEU A 39 1.99 1.26 8.30
N ARG A 40 1.13 2.26 8.13
CA ARG A 40 -0.26 2.13 8.56
C ARG A 40 -1.08 1.74 7.35
N VAL A 41 -1.81 0.64 7.46
CA VAL A 41 -2.56 0.06 6.33
C VAL A 41 -4.02 -0.09 6.73
N GLU A 42 -4.92 0.44 5.91
CA GLU A 42 -6.36 0.29 6.11
C GLU A 42 -7.00 -0.11 4.80
N THR A 43 -7.90 -1.07 4.84
CA THR A 43 -8.60 -1.55 3.66
C THR A 43 -10.10 -1.36 3.85
N ASN A 44 -10.76 -0.87 2.80
CA ASN A 44 -12.21 -0.78 2.76
C ASN A 44 -12.71 -1.43 1.46
N ALA A 45 -14.00 -1.24 1.17
CA ALA A 45 -14.61 -1.89 0.00
C ALA A 45 -14.05 -1.37 -1.33
N LEU A 46 -13.42 -0.19 -1.33
CA LEU A 46 -12.98 0.44 -2.57
C LEU A 46 -11.49 0.22 -2.84
N SER A 47 -10.67 0.23 -1.81
CA SER A 47 -9.22 0.17 -2.00
C SER A 47 -8.50 0.00 -0.68
N THR A 48 -7.18 -0.06 -0.73
CA THR A 48 -6.32 -0.08 0.44
C THR A 48 -5.58 1.25 0.53
N GLN A 49 -5.59 1.86 1.71
CA GLN A 49 -4.86 3.08 1.97
C GLN A 49 -3.65 2.78 2.84
N ILE A 50 -2.53 3.42 2.51
CA ILE A 50 -1.25 3.20 3.17
C ILE A 50 -0.65 4.55 3.55
N TRP A 51 -0.20 4.68 4.80
CA TRP A 51 0.48 5.88 5.28
C TRP A 51 1.86 5.48 5.80
N GLY A 52 2.83 6.32 5.55
CA GLY A 52 4.20 6.11 5.99
C GLY A 52 5.13 7.09 5.31
N SER A 53 6.43 6.81 5.32
CA SER A 53 7.35 7.63 4.54
C SER A 53 7.20 7.26 3.06
N LEU A 54 7.24 8.27 2.20
CA LEU A 54 7.11 8.05 0.76
C LEU A 54 8.14 7.05 0.25
N GLU A 55 9.38 7.22 0.67
CA GLU A 55 10.46 6.35 0.22
C GLU A 55 10.21 4.90 0.60
N ARG A 56 9.80 4.67 1.86
CA ARG A 56 9.55 3.30 2.32
C ARG A 56 8.32 2.67 1.67
N ILE A 57 7.26 3.46 1.52
CA ILE A 57 6.06 2.95 0.85
C ILE A 57 6.41 2.49 -0.57
N MET A 58 7.13 3.32 -1.31
CA MET A 58 7.43 2.98 -2.71
C MET A 58 8.36 1.77 -2.80
N ALA A 59 9.34 1.66 -1.90
CA ALA A 59 10.23 0.50 -1.88
C ALA A 59 9.46 -0.78 -1.55
N ILE A 60 8.60 -0.74 -0.54
CA ILE A 60 7.81 -1.89 -0.12
C ILE A 60 6.83 -2.29 -1.23
N LEU A 61 6.12 -1.32 -1.81
CA LEU A 61 5.19 -1.63 -2.88
C LEU A 61 5.91 -2.19 -4.11
N GLY A 62 7.09 -1.68 -4.43
CA GLY A 62 7.88 -2.23 -5.52
C GLY A 62 8.19 -3.72 -5.29
N ASP A 63 8.64 -4.05 -4.09
CA ASP A 63 8.96 -5.44 -3.74
C ASP A 63 7.73 -6.33 -3.78
N GLU A 64 6.61 -5.85 -3.21
CA GLU A 64 5.40 -6.66 -3.15
C GLU A 64 4.72 -6.81 -4.51
N MET A 65 4.79 -5.79 -5.35
CA MET A 65 4.30 -5.90 -6.72
C MET A 65 5.13 -6.90 -7.52
N ALA A 66 6.45 -6.87 -7.34
CA ALA A 66 7.32 -7.85 -8.00
C ALA A 66 7.03 -9.27 -7.53
N ARG A 67 6.79 -9.44 -6.22
CA ARG A 67 6.41 -10.76 -5.68
C ARG A 67 5.10 -11.24 -6.30
N SER A 68 4.14 -10.34 -6.47
CA SER A 68 2.84 -10.68 -7.04
C SER A 68 2.94 -11.09 -8.51
N ALA A 69 3.96 -10.62 -9.22
CA ALA A 69 4.16 -10.97 -10.62
C ALA A 69 4.58 -12.42 -10.83
N ALA A 70 4.93 -13.14 -9.78
CA ALA A 70 5.23 -14.57 -9.88
C ALA A 70 3.98 -15.41 -10.13
N GLY A 71 2.80 -14.88 -9.83
CA GLY A 71 1.53 -15.56 -10.07
C GLY A 71 0.83 -15.05 -11.32
N PRO A 72 -0.50 -15.16 -11.38
CA PRO A 72 -1.26 -14.59 -12.50
C PRO A 72 -0.99 -13.10 -12.63
N GLN A 73 -1.07 -12.60 -13.86
CA GLN A 73 -0.73 -11.21 -14.14
C GLN A 73 -1.50 -10.25 -13.24
N PRO A 74 -0.85 -9.49 -12.37
CA PRO A 74 -1.53 -8.48 -11.57
C PRO A 74 -1.53 -7.14 -12.30
N VAL A 75 -2.55 -6.33 -12.02
CA VAL A 75 -2.60 -4.93 -12.43
C VAL A 75 -2.80 -4.10 -11.18
N PHE A 76 -1.98 -3.07 -11.00
CA PHE A 76 -2.07 -2.19 -9.84
C PHE A 76 -2.38 -0.78 -10.29
N VAL A 77 -3.25 -0.11 -9.54
CA VAL A 77 -3.53 1.31 -9.74
C VAL A 77 -3.23 2.02 -8.44
N LEU A 78 -2.38 3.02 -8.51
CA LEU A 78 -1.94 3.77 -7.35
C LEU A 78 -2.29 5.24 -7.50
N LYS A 79 -2.69 5.85 -6.38
CA LYS A 79 -2.75 7.30 -6.23
C LYS A 79 -1.83 7.66 -5.10
N VAL A 80 -0.91 8.57 -5.33
CA VAL A 80 0.09 8.97 -4.35
C VAL A 80 -0.12 10.41 -3.96
N LEU A 81 -0.19 10.66 -2.66
CA LEU A 81 -0.36 12.01 -2.11
C LEU A 81 0.86 12.31 -1.24
N PRO A 82 1.92 12.86 -1.85
CA PRO A 82 3.12 13.19 -1.08
C PRO A 82 2.81 14.30 -0.07
N GLY A 83 3.36 14.17 1.11
CA GLY A 83 3.19 15.16 2.16
C GLY A 83 1.99 14.95 3.06
N LEU A 84 1.10 14.02 2.73
CA LEU A 84 -0.09 13.78 3.55
C LEU A 84 0.20 12.74 4.61
N GLY A 85 0.00 13.11 5.87
CA GLY A 85 0.13 12.19 6.99
C GLY A 85 -1.12 11.37 7.21
N PRO A 86 -1.08 10.44 8.16
CA PRO A 86 -2.24 9.61 8.46
C PRO A 86 -3.38 10.44 9.03
N PRO A 87 -4.63 9.97 8.87
CA PRO A 87 -5.75 10.68 9.47
C PRO A 87 -5.67 10.60 10.98
N ALA A 88 -6.37 11.51 11.65
CA ALA A 88 -6.51 11.44 13.09
C ALA A 88 -7.15 10.10 13.44
N ASP A 89 -6.71 9.53 14.57
CA ASP A 89 -7.31 8.28 15.03
C ASP A 89 -8.79 8.45 15.29
N ALA A 90 -9.54 7.40 15.00
CA ALA A 90 -10.97 7.41 15.24
C ALA A 90 -11.30 7.74 16.68
N GLY A 91 -10.47 7.29 17.60
CA GLY A 91 -10.66 7.60 19.00
C GLY A 91 -10.48 9.06 19.32
N ALA A 92 -9.81 9.80 18.45
CA ALA A 92 -9.64 11.24 18.65
C ALA A 92 -10.81 12.04 18.11
N ALA A 93 -11.66 11.40 17.39
CA ALA A 93 -12.81 12.08 16.79
C ALA A 93 -13.90 12.27 17.83
#